data_c5059f409f0970090356009ca6d1c4d1
#
_entry.id   c5059f409f0970090356009ca6d1c4d1
#
_cell.length_a   1.000
_cell.length_b   1.000
_cell.length_c   1.000
_cell.angle_alpha   90.00
_cell.angle_beta   90.00
_cell.angle_gamma   90.00
#
_symmetry.space_group_name_H-M   'P 1'
#
loop_
_entity.id
_entity.type
_entity.pdbx_description
1 polymer ?
#
loop_
_entity_poly.entity_id
_entity_poly.type
_entity_poly.pdbx_seq_one_letter_code
_entity_poly.pdbx_strand_id
1 'polypeptide(L)'
;MKTLRAPRAATCLTRPSLPSPLVGRDLSTASPGFFELRTDLVLPGALDSYLREQKRTAAARQKIFPGWLGIWKTSLGAECHTVHHLYHWSSYSQRDQTRYEAFDEPEQGQDVMVSASSVLPLPSLRPMLQSSHSAAFVEATATLQGCGLPGALAFEPAAAADAGERVAWELRTYQLRLGYDAVPQFLELYADGLADKLKADDSGASSLCTLLYSDCGPLNVVHELWRHESLERAQASRAASRKAAKWRSAIGEIAKMATSFETSYLIPLARSPWQ
;
A
#
# COMPACT_ATOMS: atom_id res chain seq x y z
N MET A 1 73.25 11.53 -44.91
CA MET A 1 72.82 12.41 -43.82
C MET A 1 71.30 12.42 -43.81
N LYS A 2 70.70 11.71 -42.84
CA LYS A 2 69.22 11.67 -42.63
C LYS A 2 68.93 12.51 -41.38
N THR A 3 68.25 13.59 -41.52
CA THR A 3 67.82 14.46 -40.44
C THR A 3 66.60 13.88 -39.74
N LEU A 4 66.75 13.59 -38.44
CA LEU A 4 65.69 13.19 -37.53
C LEU A 4 64.82 14.41 -37.18
N ARG A 5 63.52 14.29 -37.44
CA ARG A 5 62.47 15.24 -37.00
C ARG A 5 62.04 14.88 -35.58
N ALA A 6 62.04 15.86 -34.68
CA ALA A 6 61.54 15.75 -33.30
C ALA A 6 60.01 15.60 -33.25
N PRO A 7 59.43 14.90 -32.27
CA PRO A 7 58.00 14.74 -32.14
C PRO A 7 57.34 16.00 -31.54
N ARG A 8 56.19 16.36 -32.09
CA ARG A 8 55.29 17.47 -31.64
C ARG A 8 54.74 17.15 -30.24
N ALA A 9 54.76 18.18 -29.39
CA ALA A 9 54.12 18.19 -28.09
C ALA A 9 52.62 17.93 -28.18
N ALA A 10 52.10 16.99 -27.36
CA ALA A 10 50.69 16.72 -27.20
C ALA A 10 50.05 17.84 -26.39
N THR A 11 49.03 18.47 -26.96
CA THR A 11 48.19 19.47 -26.31
C THR A 11 47.33 18.79 -25.25
N CYS A 12 47.56 19.15 -23.98
CA CYS A 12 46.77 18.69 -22.84
C CYS A 12 45.36 19.31 -22.93
N LEU A 13 44.35 18.48 -23.25
CA LEU A 13 42.94 18.87 -23.18
C LEU A 13 42.55 18.96 -21.70
N THR A 14 42.31 20.19 -21.24
CA THR A 14 41.71 20.45 -19.91
C THR A 14 40.33 19.84 -19.86
N ARG A 15 40.13 18.87 -18.94
CA ARG A 15 38.82 18.32 -18.59
C ARG A 15 37.93 19.43 -18.01
N PRO A 16 36.65 19.54 -18.42
CA PRO A 16 35.73 20.43 -17.75
C PRO A 16 35.51 19.90 -16.30
N SER A 17 35.65 20.81 -15.34
CA SER A 17 35.35 20.54 -13.92
C SER A 17 33.89 20.15 -13.77
N LEU A 18 33.65 18.96 -13.19
CA LEU A 18 32.34 18.54 -12.75
C LEU A 18 31.82 19.53 -11.67
N PRO A 19 30.53 19.87 -11.67
CA PRO A 19 29.96 20.71 -10.63
C PRO A 19 30.08 19.97 -9.27
N SER A 20 30.44 20.73 -8.25
CA SER A 20 30.59 20.28 -6.87
C SER A 20 29.36 19.51 -6.40
N PRO A 21 29.51 18.47 -5.55
CA PRO A 21 28.40 17.73 -5.01
C PRO A 21 27.50 18.68 -4.22
N LEU A 22 26.20 18.59 -4.49
CA LEU A 22 25.15 19.29 -3.78
C LEU A 22 25.37 19.17 -2.26
N VAL A 23 25.52 20.32 -1.65
CA VAL A 23 25.57 20.55 -0.20
C VAL A 23 24.49 19.73 0.49
N GLY A 24 24.89 19.07 1.59
CA GLY A 24 24.11 18.12 2.37
C GLY A 24 22.65 18.53 2.57
N ARG A 25 21.77 17.70 2.03
CA ARG A 25 20.42 17.58 2.59
C ARG A 25 20.60 16.92 3.95
N ASP A 26 20.22 17.65 4.99
CA ASP A 26 20.03 17.09 6.32
C ASP A 26 19.16 15.84 6.23
N LEU A 27 19.76 14.67 6.41
CA LEU A 27 19.07 13.38 6.51
C LEU A 27 18.37 13.19 7.87
N SER A 28 18.10 14.29 8.57
CA SER A 28 17.44 14.34 9.88
C SER A 28 15.92 14.38 9.80
N THR A 29 15.30 14.19 8.63
CA THR A 29 13.85 13.93 8.60
C THR A 29 13.63 12.44 8.77
N ALA A 30 13.05 12.06 9.91
CA ALA A 30 12.59 10.70 10.16
C ALA A 30 11.86 10.18 8.90
N SER A 31 12.29 9.03 8.39
CA SER A 31 11.62 8.36 7.26
C SER A 31 10.11 8.29 7.57
N PRO A 32 9.23 8.62 6.64
CA PRO A 32 7.78 8.64 6.89
C PRO A 32 7.21 7.26 7.25
N GLY A 33 8.06 6.27 7.50
CA GLY A 33 7.68 4.90 7.74
C GLY A 33 7.32 4.17 6.45
N PHE A 34 6.71 3.00 6.59
CA PHE A 34 6.22 2.22 5.46
C PHE A 34 4.93 1.49 5.82
N PHE A 35 4.23 1.04 4.80
CA PHE A 35 3.02 0.25 4.94
C PHE A 35 3.33 -1.22 4.64
N GLU A 36 2.83 -2.12 5.48
CA GLU A 36 2.88 -3.56 5.23
C GLU A 36 1.48 -4.03 4.86
N LEU A 37 1.33 -4.51 3.63
CA LEU A 37 0.15 -5.24 3.20
C LEU A 37 0.43 -6.73 3.35
N ARG A 38 -0.28 -7.38 4.29
CA ARG A 38 -0.26 -8.82 4.45
C ARG A 38 -1.52 -9.42 3.85
N THR A 39 -1.33 -10.46 3.06
CA THR A 39 -2.40 -11.20 2.40
C THR A 39 -2.36 -12.65 2.88
N ASP A 40 -3.40 -13.07 3.55
CA ASP A 40 -3.59 -14.42 4.05
C ASP A 40 -4.57 -15.17 3.15
N LEU A 41 -4.14 -16.26 2.54
CA LEU A 41 -5.03 -17.21 1.86
C LEU A 41 -5.45 -18.27 2.87
N VAL A 42 -6.73 -18.26 3.24
CA VAL A 42 -7.30 -19.14 4.25
C VAL A 42 -7.76 -20.45 3.61
N LEU A 43 -7.53 -21.57 4.26
CA LEU A 43 -8.05 -22.88 3.83
C LEU A 43 -9.58 -22.82 3.72
N PRO A 44 -10.20 -23.35 2.65
CA PRO A 44 -11.64 -23.24 2.43
C PRO A 44 -12.51 -23.65 3.61
N GLY A 45 -12.21 -24.77 4.26
CA GLY A 45 -12.95 -25.24 5.42
C GLY A 45 -12.67 -24.52 6.75
N ALA A 46 -11.69 -23.61 6.77
CA ALA A 46 -11.25 -22.90 7.99
C ALA A 46 -11.72 -21.45 8.07
N LEU A 47 -12.33 -20.91 7.00
CA LEU A 47 -12.65 -19.49 6.90
C LEU A 47 -13.46 -18.95 8.08
N ASP A 48 -14.55 -19.62 8.46
CA ASP A 48 -15.40 -19.17 9.57
C ASP A 48 -14.65 -19.17 10.91
N SER A 49 -13.81 -20.17 11.14
CA SER A 49 -12.98 -20.25 12.34
C SER A 49 -11.92 -19.16 12.36
N TYR A 50 -11.29 -18.90 11.21
CA TYR A 50 -10.35 -17.80 11.03
C TYR A 50 -11.01 -16.44 11.32
N LEU A 51 -12.20 -16.17 10.77
CA LEU A 51 -12.92 -14.92 10.98
C LEU A 51 -13.33 -14.73 12.45
N ARG A 52 -13.78 -15.80 13.13
CA ARG A 52 -14.08 -15.75 14.57
C ARG A 52 -12.84 -15.42 15.39
N GLU A 53 -11.70 -16.04 15.08
CA GLU A 53 -10.45 -15.81 15.79
C GLU A 53 -9.93 -14.38 15.54
N GLN A 54 -10.02 -13.86 14.33
CA GLN A 54 -9.69 -12.47 14.01
C GLN A 54 -10.52 -11.49 14.86
N LYS A 55 -11.82 -11.73 14.97
CA LYS A 55 -12.71 -10.93 15.81
C LYS A 55 -12.35 -11.02 17.29
N ARG A 56 -12.02 -12.22 17.80
CA ARG A 56 -11.66 -12.47 19.19
C ARG A 56 -10.37 -11.75 19.57
N THR A 57 -9.38 -11.73 18.70
CA THR A 57 -8.04 -11.19 18.96
C THR A 57 -7.88 -9.72 18.57
N ALA A 58 -8.90 -9.09 18.00
CA ALA A 58 -8.79 -7.74 17.43
C ALA A 58 -8.35 -6.68 18.46
N ALA A 59 -8.90 -6.71 19.69
CA ALA A 59 -8.54 -5.74 20.73
C ALA A 59 -7.08 -5.89 21.19
N ALA A 60 -6.62 -7.13 21.36
CA ALA A 60 -5.21 -7.41 21.68
C ALA A 60 -4.29 -6.97 20.53
N ARG A 61 -4.69 -7.26 19.29
CA ARG A 61 -3.95 -6.82 18.10
C ARG A 61 -3.81 -5.31 18.04
N GLN A 62 -4.88 -4.55 18.25
CA GLN A 62 -4.84 -3.08 18.23
C GLN A 62 -3.89 -2.53 19.29
N LYS A 63 -3.84 -3.16 20.47
CA LYS A 63 -2.95 -2.75 21.56
C LYS A 63 -1.48 -3.02 21.22
N ILE A 64 -1.17 -4.17 20.62
CA ILE A 64 0.20 -4.59 20.30
C ILE A 64 0.71 -3.90 19.02
N PHE A 65 -0.17 -3.69 18.07
CA PHE A 65 0.12 -3.07 16.77
C PHE A 65 -0.70 -1.79 16.60
N PRO A 66 -0.31 -0.67 17.23
CA PRO A 66 -1.05 0.60 17.12
C PRO A 66 -1.14 1.11 15.68
N GLY A 67 -0.19 0.72 14.81
CA GLY A 67 -0.21 1.00 13.38
C GLY A 67 -1.09 0.04 12.55
N TRP A 68 -1.89 -0.84 13.16
CA TRP A 68 -2.85 -1.64 12.42
C TRP A 68 -4.02 -0.78 11.93
N LEU A 69 -4.13 -0.61 10.61
CA LEU A 69 -5.10 0.27 9.96
C LEU A 69 -6.38 -0.46 9.54
N GLY A 70 -6.28 -1.72 9.14
CA GLY A 70 -7.47 -2.42 8.69
C GLY A 70 -7.29 -3.90 8.41
N ILE A 71 -8.43 -4.58 8.31
CA ILE A 71 -8.55 -5.98 7.90
C ILE A 71 -9.82 -6.18 7.09
N TRP A 72 -9.67 -6.79 5.93
CA TRP A 72 -10.75 -7.00 4.98
C TRP A 72 -10.72 -8.41 4.39
N LYS A 73 -11.90 -8.96 4.13
CA LYS A 73 -12.05 -10.21 3.36
C LYS A 73 -12.41 -9.85 1.91
N THR A 74 -11.81 -10.53 0.94
CA THR A 74 -12.23 -10.44 -0.46
C THR A 74 -13.66 -10.93 -0.63
N SER A 75 -14.46 -10.12 -1.33
CA SER A 75 -15.84 -10.43 -1.69
C SER A 75 -15.99 -10.79 -3.16
N LEU A 76 -15.30 -10.05 -4.02
CA LEU A 76 -15.37 -10.20 -5.49
C LEU A 76 -14.05 -9.78 -6.12
N GLY A 77 -13.70 -10.37 -7.26
CA GLY A 77 -12.55 -9.96 -8.08
C GLY A 77 -11.26 -10.75 -7.81
N ALA A 78 -11.20 -11.52 -6.74
CA ALA A 78 -10.12 -12.45 -6.44
C ALA A 78 -10.65 -13.62 -5.58
N GLU A 79 -9.77 -14.48 -5.08
CA GLU A 79 -10.15 -15.61 -4.23
C GLU A 79 -10.88 -15.17 -2.95
N CYS A 80 -12.13 -15.61 -2.77
CA CYS A 80 -13.00 -15.19 -1.66
C CYS A 80 -12.52 -15.65 -0.27
N HIS A 81 -11.52 -16.52 -0.20
CA HIS A 81 -10.86 -16.95 1.03
C HIS A 81 -9.63 -16.10 1.38
N THR A 82 -9.38 -15.03 0.63
CA THR A 82 -8.28 -14.10 0.87
C THR A 82 -8.69 -13.03 1.88
N VAL A 83 -7.80 -12.80 2.85
CA VAL A 83 -7.94 -11.75 3.88
C VAL A 83 -6.71 -10.84 3.82
N HIS A 84 -6.97 -9.56 3.72
CA HIS A 84 -5.94 -8.52 3.65
C HIS A 84 -5.84 -7.78 4.98
N HIS A 85 -4.62 -7.49 5.41
CA HIS A 85 -4.32 -6.67 6.58
C HIS A 85 -3.39 -5.54 6.17
N LEU A 86 -3.66 -4.34 6.62
CA LEU A 86 -2.81 -3.18 6.41
C LEU A 86 -2.25 -2.68 7.74
N TYR A 87 -0.93 -2.52 7.79
CA TYR A 87 -0.20 -1.96 8.93
C TYR A 87 0.65 -0.81 8.47
N HIS A 88 0.84 0.18 9.32
CA HIS A 88 1.87 1.19 9.22
C HIS A 88 2.97 0.95 10.26
N TRP A 89 4.22 1.11 9.85
CA TRP A 89 5.40 0.98 10.68
C TRP A 89 6.27 2.23 10.53
N SER A 90 6.77 2.77 11.64
CA SER A 90 7.67 3.93 11.58
C SER A 90 9.04 3.59 11.00
N SER A 91 9.46 2.33 11.10
CA SER A 91 10.70 1.80 10.52
C SER A 91 10.70 0.28 10.46
N TYR A 92 11.60 -0.31 9.68
CA TYR A 92 11.85 -1.75 9.67
C TYR A 92 12.31 -2.26 11.05
N SER A 93 13.16 -1.48 11.74
CA SER A 93 13.62 -1.83 13.09
C SER A 93 12.47 -1.91 14.09
N GLN A 94 11.56 -0.94 14.07
CA GLN A 94 10.38 -0.95 14.96
C GLN A 94 9.47 -2.15 14.64
N ARG A 95 9.25 -2.46 13.36
CA ARG A 95 8.49 -3.63 12.95
C ARG A 95 9.12 -4.92 13.48
N ASP A 96 10.42 -5.08 13.28
CA ASP A 96 11.14 -6.29 13.68
C ASP A 96 11.19 -6.42 15.20
N GLN A 97 11.48 -5.34 15.92
CA GLN A 97 11.44 -5.33 17.38
C GLN A 97 10.07 -5.75 17.91
N THR A 98 8.98 -5.15 17.41
CA THR A 98 7.62 -5.51 17.82
C THR A 98 7.29 -6.98 17.52
N ARG A 99 7.86 -7.55 16.47
CA ARG A 99 7.69 -8.96 16.12
C ARG A 99 8.58 -9.88 16.94
N TYR A 100 9.81 -9.46 17.28
CA TYR A 100 10.75 -10.26 18.07
C TYR A 100 10.39 -10.30 19.55
N GLU A 101 9.99 -9.18 20.15
CA GLU A 101 9.47 -9.13 21.52
C GLU A 101 8.30 -10.10 21.75
N ALA A 102 7.69 -10.51 20.65
CA ALA A 102 6.64 -11.50 20.61
C ALA A 102 7.13 -12.96 20.68
N PHE A 103 8.42 -13.21 20.48
CA PHE A 103 9.02 -14.55 20.52
C PHE A 103 9.69 -14.85 21.87
N ASP A 104 9.92 -13.81 22.70
CA ASP A 104 10.44 -14.06 24.05
C ASP A 104 9.41 -14.87 24.84
N GLU A 105 9.87 -15.95 25.46
CA GLU A 105 9.05 -16.83 26.27
C GLU A 105 8.35 -16.01 27.36
N PRO A 106 7.04 -16.16 27.56
CA PRO A 106 6.35 -15.43 28.61
C PRO A 106 6.98 -15.77 29.96
N GLU A 107 7.41 -14.75 30.70
CA GLU A 107 7.77 -14.94 32.10
C GLU A 107 6.61 -15.64 32.82
N GLN A 108 6.95 -16.61 33.71
CA GLN A 108 5.96 -17.39 34.42
C GLN A 108 4.93 -16.48 35.09
N GLY A 109 3.69 -16.48 34.59
CA GLY A 109 2.56 -15.70 35.13
C GLY A 109 2.00 -14.63 34.18
N GLN A 110 2.60 -14.39 33.00
CA GLN A 110 1.98 -13.56 31.97
C GLN A 110 0.94 -14.36 31.19
N ASP A 111 -0.16 -13.67 30.86
CA ASP A 111 -1.24 -14.28 30.07
C ASP A 111 -0.69 -14.76 28.72
N VAL A 112 -0.63 -16.07 28.52
CA VAL A 112 -0.12 -16.74 27.29
C VAL A 112 -0.75 -16.17 26.02
N MET A 113 -1.94 -15.58 26.15
CA MET A 113 -2.66 -14.89 25.07
C MET A 113 -1.96 -13.64 24.57
N VAL A 114 -1.26 -12.89 25.41
CA VAL A 114 -0.60 -11.63 25.00
C VAL A 114 0.68 -11.94 24.24
N SER A 115 1.46 -12.89 24.69
CA SER A 115 2.69 -13.33 24.00
C SER A 115 2.41 -13.98 22.65
N ALA A 116 1.38 -14.85 22.56
CA ALA A 116 1.00 -15.50 21.32
C ALA A 116 0.37 -14.55 20.29
N SER A 117 -0.22 -13.43 20.73
CA SER A 117 -0.95 -12.50 19.85
C SER A 117 -0.05 -11.53 19.08
N SER A 118 1.22 -11.39 19.45
CA SER A 118 2.16 -10.44 18.86
C SER A 118 2.85 -10.96 17.58
N VAL A 119 2.84 -12.27 17.32
CA VAL A 119 3.40 -12.86 16.09
C VAL A 119 2.37 -12.85 14.97
N LEU A 120 2.72 -12.28 13.82
CA LEU A 120 1.86 -12.29 12.63
C LEU A 120 2.34 -13.32 11.59
N PRO A 121 1.46 -14.17 11.06
CA PRO A 121 0.10 -14.43 11.53
C PRO A 121 0.11 -15.06 12.92
N LEU A 122 -0.93 -14.77 13.73
CA LEU A 122 -1.05 -15.34 15.09
C LEU A 122 -0.89 -16.87 15.07
N PRO A 123 -0.23 -17.48 16.07
CA PRO A 123 -0.04 -18.93 16.10
C PRO A 123 -1.34 -19.73 15.95
N SER A 124 -2.43 -19.26 16.56
CA SER A 124 -3.77 -19.85 16.44
C SER A 124 -4.34 -19.83 15.01
N LEU A 125 -3.87 -18.91 14.16
CA LEU A 125 -4.33 -18.76 12.78
C LEU A 125 -3.49 -19.58 11.79
N ARG A 126 -2.23 -19.88 12.10
CA ARG A 126 -1.31 -20.59 11.19
C ARG A 126 -1.89 -21.89 10.61
N PRO A 127 -2.53 -22.78 11.42
CA PRO A 127 -3.10 -24.03 10.90
C PRO A 127 -4.27 -23.79 9.93
N MET A 128 -4.84 -22.59 9.90
CA MET A 128 -5.98 -22.23 9.05
C MET A 128 -5.55 -21.61 7.72
N LEU A 129 -4.25 -21.39 7.51
CA LEU A 129 -3.72 -20.72 6.33
C LEU A 129 -3.17 -21.72 5.33
N GLN A 130 -3.51 -21.52 4.07
CA GLN A 130 -2.82 -22.14 2.94
C GLN A 130 -1.50 -21.42 2.66
N SER A 131 -1.52 -20.07 2.69
CA SER A 131 -0.34 -19.24 2.56
C SER A 131 -0.54 -17.89 3.26
N SER A 132 0.56 -17.20 3.54
CA SER A 132 0.56 -15.82 4.04
C SER A 132 1.73 -15.08 3.41
N HIS A 133 1.45 -13.94 2.79
CA HIS A 133 2.43 -13.09 2.14
C HIS A 133 2.40 -11.69 2.75
N SER A 134 3.57 -11.09 2.94
CA SER A 134 3.70 -9.69 3.34
C SER A 134 4.60 -8.97 2.36
N ALA A 135 4.21 -7.76 1.99
CA ALA A 135 5.02 -6.87 1.17
C ALA A 135 5.03 -5.46 1.78
N ALA A 136 6.13 -4.74 1.59
CA ALA A 136 6.28 -3.38 2.06
C ALA A 136 6.07 -2.37 0.93
N PHE A 137 5.42 -1.27 1.29
CA PHE A 137 5.01 -0.22 0.36
C PHE A 137 5.32 1.16 0.95
N VAL A 138 5.55 2.11 0.06
CA VAL A 138 5.67 3.53 0.37
C VAL A 138 4.42 4.24 -0.13
N GLU A 139 3.90 5.19 0.65
CA GLU A 139 2.76 5.99 0.22
C GLU A 139 3.20 7.11 -0.73
N ALA A 140 2.45 7.31 -1.80
CA ALA A 140 2.63 8.39 -2.75
C ALA A 140 2.07 9.71 -2.19
N THR A 141 2.59 10.14 -1.04
CA THR A 141 2.08 11.27 -0.26
C THR A 141 2.01 12.56 -1.07
N ALA A 142 3.03 12.86 -1.90
CA ALA A 142 3.02 14.05 -2.75
C ALA A 142 1.87 14.06 -3.76
N THR A 143 1.55 12.90 -4.35
CA THR A 143 0.41 12.74 -5.27
C THR A 143 -0.92 12.95 -4.55
N LEU A 144 -1.10 12.37 -3.36
CA LEU A 144 -2.31 12.53 -2.56
C LEU A 144 -2.51 13.97 -2.12
N GLN A 145 -1.48 14.59 -1.53
CA GLN A 145 -1.52 15.99 -1.07
C GLN A 145 -1.76 16.96 -2.22
N GLY A 146 -1.16 16.75 -3.40
CA GLY A 146 -1.40 17.53 -4.59
C GLY A 146 -2.87 17.54 -5.05
N CYS A 147 -3.63 16.52 -4.66
CA CYS A 147 -5.08 16.40 -4.92
C CYS A 147 -5.94 16.74 -3.68
N GLY A 148 -5.34 17.25 -2.59
CA GLY A 148 -6.06 17.61 -1.35
C GLY A 148 -6.49 16.41 -0.50
N LEU A 149 -5.87 15.24 -0.69
CA LEU A 149 -6.19 14.04 0.05
C LEU A 149 -5.25 13.87 1.26
N PRO A 150 -5.77 13.39 2.41
CA PRO A 150 -5.00 13.36 3.66
C PRO A 150 -3.92 12.28 3.71
N GLY A 151 -4.04 11.21 2.90
CA GLY A 151 -3.23 9.99 3.03
C GLY A 151 -3.68 9.08 4.17
N ALA A 152 -3.09 7.87 4.23
CA ALA A 152 -3.55 6.78 5.10
C ALA A 152 -3.57 7.13 6.60
N LEU A 153 -2.53 7.80 7.08
CA LEU A 153 -2.41 8.06 8.54
C LEU A 153 -3.39 9.13 9.06
N ALA A 154 -3.88 9.99 8.18
CA ALA A 154 -4.86 11.02 8.49
C ALA A 154 -6.25 10.70 7.91
N PHE A 155 -6.42 9.51 7.31
CA PHE A 155 -7.69 9.07 6.78
C PHE A 155 -8.60 8.61 7.93
N GLU A 156 -9.75 9.27 8.05
CA GLU A 156 -10.81 8.91 9.00
C GLU A 156 -12.00 8.37 8.22
N PRO A 157 -12.33 7.07 8.32
CA PRO A 157 -13.49 6.52 7.65
C PRO A 157 -14.78 7.17 8.17
N ALA A 158 -15.58 7.73 7.29
CA ALA A 158 -16.91 8.18 7.67
C ALA A 158 -17.75 7.02 8.22
N ALA A 159 -18.63 7.29 9.18
CA ALA A 159 -19.61 6.31 9.62
C ALA A 159 -20.44 5.83 8.42
N ALA A 160 -20.89 4.57 8.43
CA ALA A 160 -21.81 4.08 7.41
C ALA A 160 -23.08 4.95 7.39
N ALA A 161 -23.49 5.41 6.21
CA ALA A 161 -24.58 6.40 6.08
C ALA A 161 -25.93 5.83 6.53
N ASP A 162 -26.17 4.53 6.32
CA ASP A 162 -27.40 3.84 6.67
C ASP A 162 -27.17 2.48 7.32
N ALA A 163 -28.00 2.13 8.29
CA ALA A 163 -27.90 0.88 9.06
C ALA A 163 -28.10 -0.41 8.21
N GLY A 164 -28.42 -0.30 6.93
CA GLY A 164 -28.67 -1.41 6.00
C GLY A 164 -27.60 -1.56 4.91
N GLU A 165 -26.84 -0.53 4.60
CA GLU A 165 -25.82 -0.57 3.55
C GLU A 165 -24.48 -1.07 4.10
N ARG A 166 -23.84 -1.97 3.36
CA ARG A 166 -22.50 -2.46 3.72
C ARG A 166 -21.46 -1.65 3.00
N VAL A 167 -20.60 -1.00 3.78
CA VAL A 167 -19.40 -0.34 3.26
C VAL A 167 -18.61 -1.32 2.39
N ALA A 168 -18.23 -0.87 1.22
CA ALA A 168 -17.39 -1.60 0.29
C ALA A 168 -16.02 -0.94 0.21
N TRP A 169 -14.98 -1.75 0.23
CA TRP A 169 -13.62 -1.33 -0.05
C TRP A 169 -13.22 -1.86 -1.42
N GLU A 170 -12.39 -1.13 -2.13
CA GLU A 170 -11.87 -1.52 -3.43
C GLU A 170 -10.36 -1.45 -3.39
N LEU A 171 -9.71 -2.60 -3.56
CA LEU A 171 -8.27 -2.70 -3.78
C LEU A 171 -8.02 -2.84 -5.27
N ARG A 172 -7.31 -1.88 -5.84
CA ARG A 172 -6.83 -1.93 -7.22
C ARG A 172 -5.33 -2.15 -7.23
N THR A 173 -4.89 -3.06 -8.04
CA THR A 173 -3.50 -3.45 -8.16
C THR A 173 -3.04 -3.29 -9.60
N TYR A 174 -2.00 -2.50 -9.81
CA TYR A 174 -1.30 -2.38 -11.07
C TYR A 174 0.07 -3.04 -10.95
N GLN A 175 0.34 -4.02 -11.78
CA GLN A 175 1.70 -4.50 -12.02
C GLN A 175 2.25 -3.74 -13.21
N LEU A 176 3.28 -2.96 -13.00
CA LEU A 176 3.92 -2.18 -14.06
C LEU A 176 5.06 -2.98 -14.71
N ARG A 177 5.45 -2.56 -15.93
CA ARG A 177 6.64 -3.06 -16.60
C ARG A 177 7.88 -2.89 -15.74
N LEU A 178 8.92 -3.68 -16.01
CA LEU A 178 10.21 -3.50 -15.35
C LEU A 178 10.85 -2.16 -15.76
N GLY A 179 11.57 -1.57 -14.83
CA GLY A 179 12.30 -0.31 -15.00
C GLY A 179 12.13 0.61 -13.80
N TYR A 180 13.17 1.38 -13.50
CA TYR A 180 13.15 2.35 -12.39
C TYR A 180 12.24 3.56 -12.65
N ASP A 181 11.89 3.80 -13.90
CA ASP A 181 11.04 4.89 -14.35
C ASP A 181 9.54 4.57 -14.29
N ALA A 182 9.17 3.29 -14.14
CA ALA A 182 7.78 2.86 -14.25
C ALA A 182 6.89 3.45 -13.15
N VAL A 183 7.31 3.38 -11.88
CA VAL A 183 6.54 3.94 -10.75
C VAL A 183 6.52 5.47 -10.82
N PRO A 184 7.64 6.21 -10.98
CA PRO A 184 7.60 7.65 -11.15
C PRO A 184 6.66 8.12 -12.26
N GLN A 185 6.74 7.51 -13.45
CA GLN A 185 5.88 7.84 -14.59
C GLN A 185 4.40 7.55 -14.30
N PHE A 186 4.10 6.42 -13.62
CA PHE A 186 2.74 6.12 -13.17
C PHE A 186 2.22 7.23 -12.26
N LEU A 187 3.00 7.66 -11.26
CA LEU A 187 2.57 8.65 -10.28
C LEU A 187 2.33 10.04 -10.91
N GLU A 188 3.14 10.44 -11.88
CA GLU A 188 2.92 11.67 -12.65
C GLU A 188 1.60 11.62 -13.43
N LEU A 189 1.39 10.57 -14.22
CA LEU A 189 0.15 10.38 -14.99
C LEU A 189 -1.08 10.29 -14.08
N TYR A 190 -0.94 9.57 -12.96
CA TYR A 190 -2.02 9.40 -12.00
C TYR A 190 -2.40 10.73 -11.34
N ALA A 191 -1.42 11.56 -10.94
CA ALA A 191 -1.64 12.88 -10.38
C ALA A 191 -2.40 13.80 -11.34
N ASP A 192 -2.03 13.81 -12.62
CA ASP A 192 -2.70 14.61 -13.65
C ASP A 192 -4.18 14.27 -13.82
N GLY A 193 -4.52 12.97 -13.69
CA GLY A 193 -5.87 12.48 -13.90
C GLY A 193 -6.74 12.49 -12.63
N LEU A 194 -6.15 12.31 -11.45
CA LEU A 194 -6.88 12.07 -10.21
C LEU A 194 -7.83 13.20 -9.84
N ALA A 195 -7.37 14.45 -9.95
CA ALA A 195 -8.21 15.62 -9.65
C ALA A 195 -9.48 15.68 -10.52
N ASP A 196 -9.39 15.28 -11.79
CA ASP A 196 -10.52 15.22 -12.72
C ASP A 196 -11.48 14.07 -12.36
N LYS A 197 -10.94 12.92 -11.94
CA LYS A 197 -11.72 11.79 -11.41
C LYS A 197 -12.50 12.17 -10.17
N LEU A 198 -11.86 12.83 -9.20
CA LEU A 198 -12.49 13.26 -7.95
C LEU A 198 -13.63 14.27 -8.20
N LYS A 199 -13.42 15.19 -9.15
CA LYS A 199 -14.47 16.16 -9.55
C LYS A 199 -15.63 15.49 -10.27
N ALA A 200 -15.41 14.44 -11.02
CA ALA A 200 -16.46 13.73 -11.76
C ALA A 200 -17.35 12.91 -10.83
N ASP A 201 -16.86 12.51 -9.67
CA ASP A 201 -17.63 11.85 -8.60
C ASP A 201 -17.69 12.78 -7.38
N ASP A 202 -18.53 13.77 -7.44
CA ASP A 202 -18.75 14.78 -6.40
C ASP A 202 -19.76 14.35 -5.31
N SER A 203 -20.18 13.09 -5.34
CA SER A 203 -21.16 12.54 -4.41
C SER A 203 -20.66 12.47 -2.96
N GLY A 204 -19.32 12.47 -2.75
CA GLY A 204 -18.71 12.24 -1.44
C GLY A 204 -18.80 10.78 -0.96
N ALA A 205 -19.48 9.91 -1.71
CA ALA A 205 -19.72 8.51 -1.34
C ALA A 205 -18.51 7.58 -1.58
N SER A 206 -17.46 8.11 -2.20
CA SER A 206 -16.22 7.37 -2.54
C SER A 206 -15.00 8.16 -2.13
N SER A 207 -14.08 7.54 -1.41
CA SER A 207 -12.84 8.18 -0.93
C SER A 207 -11.63 7.33 -1.28
N LEU A 208 -10.60 7.94 -1.86
CA LEU A 208 -9.28 7.32 -1.98
C LEU A 208 -8.56 7.45 -0.63
N CYS A 209 -8.33 6.31 0.01
CA CYS A 209 -7.73 6.25 1.35
C CYS A 209 -6.22 6.32 1.30
N THR A 210 -5.62 5.65 0.29
CA THR A 210 -4.17 5.66 0.08
C THR A 210 -3.81 5.19 -1.33
N LEU A 211 -2.64 5.61 -1.78
CA LEU A 211 -1.95 5.17 -2.98
C LEU A 211 -0.56 4.70 -2.59
N LEU A 212 -0.30 3.42 -2.74
CA LEU A 212 0.91 2.75 -2.28
C LEU A 212 1.71 2.20 -3.46
N TYR A 213 3.03 2.31 -3.44
CA TYR A 213 3.91 1.63 -4.39
C TYR A 213 4.93 0.75 -3.67
N SER A 214 5.31 -0.34 -4.29
CA SER A 214 6.13 -1.39 -3.67
C SER A 214 7.55 -0.93 -3.37
N ASP A 215 8.03 -1.29 -2.16
CA ASP A 215 9.42 -1.16 -1.71
C ASP A 215 10.08 -2.54 -1.55
N CYS A 216 9.37 -3.49 -0.95
CA CYS A 216 9.85 -4.86 -0.78
C CYS A 216 8.72 -5.85 -1.07
N GLY A 217 9.02 -6.89 -1.83
CA GLY A 217 8.09 -7.88 -2.37
C GLY A 217 8.10 -7.83 -3.90
N PRO A 218 6.99 -8.09 -4.60
CA PRO A 218 6.88 -7.84 -6.03
C PRO A 218 7.09 -6.36 -6.33
N LEU A 219 8.15 -6.03 -7.09
CA LEU A 219 8.48 -4.63 -7.41
C LEU A 219 7.62 -4.09 -8.54
N ASN A 220 7.57 -2.76 -8.67
CA ASN A 220 6.75 -2.04 -9.65
C ASN A 220 5.25 -2.36 -9.53
N VAL A 221 4.80 -2.62 -8.31
CA VAL A 221 3.37 -2.76 -7.99
C VAL A 221 2.87 -1.45 -7.40
N VAL A 222 1.69 -1.01 -7.85
CA VAL A 222 0.97 0.11 -7.25
C VAL A 222 -0.39 -0.37 -6.79
N HIS A 223 -0.77 0.01 -5.57
CA HIS A 223 -2.08 -0.25 -4.99
C HIS A 223 -2.85 1.05 -4.78
N GLU A 224 -4.11 1.09 -5.20
CA GLU A 224 -5.09 2.06 -4.75
C GLU A 224 -6.02 1.38 -3.75
N LEU A 225 -6.28 2.01 -2.61
CA LEU A 225 -7.30 1.55 -1.68
C LEU A 225 -8.39 2.61 -1.57
N TRP A 226 -9.58 2.26 -2.04
CA TRP A 226 -10.77 3.10 -2.02
C TRP A 226 -11.76 2.59 -1.00
N ARG A 227 -12.48 3.51 -0.36
CA ARG A 227 -13.66 3.23 0.45
C ARG A 227 -14.89 3.80 -0.25
N HIS A 228 -15.95 3.01 -0.32
CA HIS A 228 -17.25 3.39 -0.85
C HIS A 228 -18.34 3.11 0.19
N GLU A 229 -19.38 3.91 0.22
CA GLU A 229 -20.51 3.69 1.12
C GLU A 229 -21.22 2.36 0.83
N SER A 230 -21.24 1.93 -0.44
CA SER A 230 -21.75 0.62 -0.87
C SER A 230 -21.12 0.18 -2.20
N LEU A 231 -21.41 -1.06 -2.65
CA LEU A 231 -20.99 -1.56 -3.97
C LEU A 231 -21.66 -0.79 -5.11
N GLU A 232 -22.89 -0.34 -4.93
CA GLU A 232 -23.62 0.47 -5.90
C GLU A 232 -22.97 1.85 -6.06
N ARG A 233 -22.49 2.43 -4.95
CA ARG A 233 -21.70 3.67 -4.96
C ARG A 233 -20.36 3.49 -5.65
N ALA A 234 -19.67 2.39 -5.42
CA ALA A 234 -18.46 2.05 -6.15
C ALA A 234 -18.69 1.96 -7.67
N GLN A 235 -19.80 1.35 -8.08
CA GLN A 235 -20.18 1.25 -9.49
C GLN A 235 -20.51 2.63 -10.08
N ALA A 236 -21.24 3.48 -9.36
CA ALA A 236 -21.56 4.85 -9.76
C ALA A 236 -20.30 5.71 -9.92
N SER A 237 -19.38 5.65 -8.95
CA SER A 237 -18.07 6.33 -9.00
C SER A 237 -17.25 5.90 -10.23
N ARG A 238 -17.25 4.61 -10.53
CA ARG A 238 -16.58 4.08 -11.73
C ARG A 238 -17.24 4.57 -13.02
N ALA A 239 -18.57 4.68 -13.05
CA ALA A 239 -19.28 5.23 -14.20
C ALA A 239 -19.01 6.74 -14.38
N ALA A 240 -18.93 7.51 -13.29
CA ALA A 240 -18.57 8.92 -13.29
C ALA A 240 -17.13 9.12 -13.80
N SER A 241 -16.16 8.34 -13.28
CA SER A 241 -14.76 8.44 -13.70
C SER A 241 -14.53 8.16 -15.20
N ARG A 242 -15.39 7.36 -15.84
CA ARG A 242 -15.36 7.13 -17.30
C ARG A 242 -15.71 8.37 -18.12
N LYS A 243 -16.35 9.38 -17.51
CA LYS A 243 -16.69 10.67 -18.15
C LYS A 243 -15.56 11.69 -17.98
N ALA A 244 -14.68 11.53 -17.00
CA ALA A 244 -13.54 12.39 -16.72
C ALA A 244 -12.47 12.27 -17.82
N ALA A 245 -12.30 13.30 -18.63
CA ALA A 245 -11.47 13.23 -19.83
C ALA A 245 -9.98 13.07 -19.51
N LYS A 246 -9.45 13.85 -18.55
CA LYS A 246 -8.05 13.77 -18.12
C LYS A 246 -7.77 12.42 -17.47
N TRP A 247 -8.67 11.94 -16.61
CA TRP A 247 -8.55 10.62 -16.01
C TRP A 247 -8.46 9.51 -17.05
N ARG A 248 -9.34 9.53 -18.05
CA ARG A 248 -9.31 8.53 -19.14
C ARG A 248 -8.00 8.58 -19.92
N SER A 249 -7.48 9.77 -20.19
CA SER A 249 -6.19 9.95 -20.87
C SER A 249 -5.07 9.37 -20.03
N ALA A 250 -5.01 9.71 -18.73
CA ALA A 250 -4.01 9.21 -17.79
C ALA A 250 -4.04 7.67 -17.69
N ILE A 251 -5.22 7.08 -17.51
CA ILE A 251 -5.36 5.62 -17.45
C ILE A 251 -5.01 4.95 -18.78
N GLY A 252 -5.29 5.61 -19.91
CA GLY A 252 -4.87 5.12 -21.23
C GLY A 252 -3.35 5.05 -21.39
N GLU A 253 -2.61 6.00 -20.86
CA GLU A 253 -1.13 5.96 -20.85
C GLU A 253 -0.61 4.95 -19.82
N ILE A 254 -1.20 4.91 -18.62
CA ILE A 254 -0.85 3.92 -17.59
C ILE A 254 -1.05 2.49 -18.11
N ALA A 255 -2.11 2.23 -18.85
CA ALA A 255 -2.38 0.91 -19.43
C ALA A 255 -1.28 0.43 -20.39
N LYS A 256 -0.52 1.33 -21.02
CA LYS A 256 0.61 0.97 -21.91
C LYS A 256 1.83 0.47 -21.12
N MET A 257 1.94 0.83 -19.86
CA MET A 257 3.04 0.42 -18.99
C MET A 257 2.65 -0.65 -17.97
N ALA A 258 1.36 -0.91 -17.77
CA ALA A 258 0.89 -1.96 -16.90
C ALA A 258 0.92 -3.32 -17.64
N THR A 259 1.42 -4.36 -16.95
CA THR A 259 1.38 -5.75 -17.42
C THR A 259 0.15 -6.49 -16.92
N SER A 260 -0.40 -6.07 -15.77
CA SER A 260 -1.72 -6.48 -15.30
C SER A 260 -2.39 -5.34 -14.52
N PHE A 261 -3.70 -5.39 -14.49
CA PHE A 261 -4.54 -4.49 -13.69
C PHE A 261 -5.70 -5.30 -13.10
N GLU A 262 -5.73 -5.38 -11.79
CA GLU A 262 -6.71 -6.14 -11.05
C GLU A 262 -7.51 -5.23 -10.13
N THR A 263 -8.75 -5.61 -9.87
CA THR A 263 -9.63 -4.91 -8.95
C THR A 263 -10.39 -5.94 -8.11
N SER A 264 -10.34 -5.77 -6.80
CA SER A 264 -11.08 -6.61 -5.86
C SER A 264 -11.94 -5.75 -4.94
N TYR A 265 -13.20 -6.18 -4.74
CA TYR A 265 -14.02 -5.62 -3.69
C TYR A 265 -13.84 -6.39 -2.40
N LEU A 266 -13.68 -5.64 -1.32
CA LEU A 266 -13.36 -6.14 0.00
C LEU A 266 -14.46 -5.72 0.99
N ILE A 267 -14.69 -6.57 1.99
CA ILE A 267 -15.61 -6.30 3.11
C ILE A 267 -14.77 -6.16 4.38
N PRO A 268 -14.89 -5.06 5.13
CA PRO A 268 -14.19 -4.91 6.39
C PRO A 268 -14.68 -5.97 7.37
N LEU A 269 -13.74 -6.57 8.11
CA LEU A 269 -14.09 -7.51 9.15
C LEU A 269 -14.53 -6.78 10.43
N ALA A 270 -15.35 -7.45 11.21
CA ALA A 270 -15.79 -6.93 12.50
C ALA A 270 -14.57 -6.51 13.36
N ARG A 271 -14.58 -5.30 13.88
CA ARG A 271 -13.50 -4.64 14.64
C ARG A 271 -12.25 -4.29 13.82
N SER A 272 -12.33 -4.24 12.49
CA SER A 272 -11.32 -3.53 11.69
C SER A 272 -11.26 -2.07 12.14
N PRO A 273 -10.10 -1.46 12.34
CA PRO A 273 -10.02 -0.01 12.61
C PRO A 273 -10.67 0.80 11.51
N TRP A 274 -10.39 0.50 10.28
CA TRP A 274 -11.07 1.05 9.11
C TRP A 274 -12.30 0.19 8.78
N GLN A 275 -13.49 0.75 9.06
CA GLN A 275 -14.80 0.17 8.76
C GLN A 275 -15.35 0.70 7.43
#